data_927806711f0ca2198f004ef3ecbeda58
#
_entry.id   927806711f0ca2198f004ef3ecbeda58
#
_cell.length_a   1.000
_cell.length_b   1.000
_cell.length_c   1.000
_cell.angle_alpha   90.00
_cell.angle_beta   90.00
_cell.angle_gamma   90.00
#
_symmetry.space_group_name_H-M   'P 1'
#
loop_
_entity.id
_entity.type
_entity.pdbx_description
1 polymer ?
#
loop_
_entity_poly.entity_id
_entity_poly.type
_entity_poly.pdbx_seq_one_letter_code
_entity_poly.pdbx_strand_id
1 'polypeptide(L)'
;MSRPAQKRAFGVAAGLPEEVCGPLAAAVQDAGYDSIWANDHPFAKGLETLAEFAGAADDIDLGVAVIALDRQGADVIAEDIKRLDLDPARLWIGVGAGFSKKPLTFMTERISELREKLPGVRLVMAAMGPKMCALAGSSY
;
A
#
# COMPACT_ATOMS: atom_id res chain seq x y z
N MET A 1 22.22 24.28 -0.02
CA MET A 1 21.07 23.46 -0.40
C MET A 1 20.23 23.14 0.84
N SER A 2 19.00 23.54 0.86
CA SER A 2 18.09 23.10 1.91
C SER A 2 17.79 21.60 1.69
N ARG A 3 17.88 20.82 2.76
CA ARG A 3 17.48 19.41 2.75
C ARG A 3 15.98 19.36 2.39
N PRO A 4 15.53 18.54 1.44
CA PRO A 4 14.10 18.41 1.18
C PRO A 4 13.37 18.04 2.47
N ALA A 5 12.22 18.63 2.70
CA ALA A 5 11.41 18.33 3.88
C ALA A 5 11.16 16.81 3.96
N GLN A 6 11.54 16.23 5.08
CA GLN A 6 11.38 14.79 5.29
C GLN A 6 9.89 14.46 5.42
N LYS A 7 9.36 13.63 4.52
CA LYS A 7 8.00 13.14 4.61
C LYS A 7 7.86 12.18 5.79
N ARG A 8 6.74 12.29 6.50
CA ARG A 8 6.43 11.46 7.65
C ARG A 8 5.23 10.56 7.37
N ALA A 9 5.39 9.29 7.70
CA ALA A 9 4.34 8.30 7.58
C ALA A 9 3.97 7.74 8.96
N PHE A 10 2.70 7.45 9.15
CA PHE A 10 2.20 6.78 10.34
C PHE A 10 1.63 5.41 9.96
N GLY A 11 2.01 4.36 10.65
CA GLY A 11 1.61 2.99 10.32
C GLY A 11 0.88 2.31 11.48
N VAL A 12 -0.14 1.54 11.12
CA VAL A 12 -0.94 0.73 12.06
C VAL A 12 -1.23 -0.66 11.51
N ALA A 13 -1.70 -1.54 12.37
CA ALA A 13 -2.22 -2.84 11.97
C ALA A 13 -3.56 -2.71 11.23
N ALA A 14 -3.81 -3.55 10.26
CA ALA A 14 -5.12 -3.68 9.64
C ALA A 14 -6.15 -4.29 10.62
N GLY A 15 -7.42 -4.08 10.34
CA GLY A 15 -8.50 -4.65 11.14
C GLY A 15 -8.78 -3.90 12.43
N LEU A 16 -8.40 -2.65 12.53
CA LEU A 16 -8.83 -1.79 13.63
C LEU A 16 -10.37 -1.63 13.60
N PRO A 17 -11.01 -1.50 14.77
CA PRO A 17 -12.43 -1.21 14.83
C PRO A 17 -12.78 0.06 14.03
N GLU A 18 -13.90 0.04 13.33
CA GLU A 18 -14.35 1.16 12.49
C GLU A 18 -14.42 2.47 13.28
N GLU A 19 -14.90 2.41 14.51
CA GLU A 19 -15.00 3.58 15.41
C GLU A 19 -13.65 4.20 15.79
N VAL A 20 -12.55 3.46 15.62
CA VAL A 20 -11.18 3.93 15.89
C VAL A 20 -10.55 4.53 14.63
N CYS A 21 -10.84 3.98 13.46
CA CYS A 21 -10.18 4.33 12.21
C CYS A 21 -10.35 5.81 11.84
N GLY A 22 -11.58 6.31 11.89
CA GLY A 22 -11.88 7.71 11.54
C GLY A 22 -11.16 8.72 12.43
N PRO A 23 -11.34 8.68 13.76
CA PRO A 23 -10.64 9.58 14.68
C PRO A 23 -9.12 9.48 14.59
N LEU A 24 -8.57 8.27 14.38
CA LEU A 24 -7.14 8.07 14.22
C LEU A 24 -6.61 8.75 12.95
N ALA A 25 -7.26 8.53 11.81
CA ALA A 25 -6.85 9.14 10.55
C ALA A 25 -6.91 10.67 10.59
N ALA A 26 -7.97 11.23 11.17
CA ALA A 26 -8.09 12.67 11.37
C ALA A 26 -6.96 13.22 12.25
N ALA A 27 -6.64 12.54 13.35
CA ALA A 27 -5.56 12.95 14.25
C ALA A 27 -4.18 12.88 13.57
N VAL A 28 -3.93 11.86 12.77
CA VAL A 28 -2.69 11.71 11.99
C VAL A 28 -2.54 12.85 10.97
N GLN A 29 -3.61 13.18 10.26
CA GLN A 29 -3.63 14.31 9.33
C GLN A 29 -3.40 15.64 10.06
N ASP A 30 -4.09 15.89 11.15
CA ASP A 30 -3.98 17.13 11.96
C ASP A 30 -2.58 17.28 12.57
N ALA A 31 -1.92 16.17 12.89
CA ALA A 31 -0.54 16.16 13.39
C ALA A 31 0.52 16.45 12.30
N GLY A 32 0.10 16.64 11.05
CA GLY A 32 0.97 16.99 9.92
C GLY A 32 1.74 15.82 9.32
N TYR A 33 1.26 14.60 9.45
CA TYR A 33 1.79 13.46 8.71
C TYR A 33 1.39 13.52 7.24
N ASP A 34 2.27 13.03 6.36
CA ASP A 34 2.04 13.03 4.92
C ASP A 34 1.25 11.82 4.43
N SER A 35 1.26 10.75 5.21
CA SER A 35 0.55 9.51 4.88
C SER A 35 0.21 8.68 6.11
N ILE A 36 -0.85 7.88 5.97
CA ILE A 36 -1.22 6.84 6.94
C ILE A 36 -1.21 5.48 6.25
N TRP A 37 -0.64 4.49 6.92
CA TRP A 37 -0.40 3.16 6.38
C TRP A 37 -1.02 2.08 7.24
N ALA A 38 -1.61 1.08 6.58
CA ALA A 38 -2.03 -0.17 7.22
C ALA A 38 -1.20 -1.33 6.68
N ASN A 39 -0.88 -2.32 7.51
CA ASN A 39 -0.37 -3.58 6.99
C ASN A 39 -1.51 -4.39 6.35
N ASP A 40 -1.16 -5.39 5.56
CA ASP A 40 -2.10 -6.39 5.07
C ASP A 40 -1.93 -7.67 5.87
N HIS A 41 -3.04 -8.35 6.16
CA HIS A 41 -3.04 -9.55 6.98
C HIS A 41 -4.01 -10.58 6.39
N PRO A 42 -3.75 -11.90 6.50
CA PRO A 42 -4.68 -12.92 6.00
C PRO A 42 -6.10 -12.81 6.53
N PHE A 43 -6.29 -12.25 7.72
CA PHE A 43 -7.59 -12.09 8.36
C PHE A 43 -8.14 -10.66 8.33
N ALA A 44 -7.36 -9.69 7.80
CA ALA A 44 -7.78 -8.30 7.73
C ALA A 44 -7.07 -7.61 6.54
N LYS A 45 -7.82 -7.31 5.50
CA LYS A 45 -7.29 -6.63 4.31
C LYS A 45 -6.93 -5.19 4.62
N GLY A 46 -5.70 -4.80 4.29
CA GLY A 46 -5.22 -3.43 4.47
C GLY A 46 -6.03 -2.40 3.68
N LEU A 47 -6.47 -2.71 2.47
CA LEU A 47 -7.31 -1.82 1.66
C LEU A 47 -8.65 -1.49 2.31
N GLU A 48 -9.27 -2.43 3.00
CA GLU A 48 -10.51 -2.17 3.77
C GLU A 48 -10.25 -1.12 4.87
N THR A 49 -9.13 -1.26 5.57
CA THR A 49 -8.72 -0.29 6.60
C THR A 49 -8.43 1.09 6.00
N LEU A 50 -7.79 1.15 4.82
CA LEU A 50 -7.58 2.42 4.12
C LEU A 50 -8.88 3.12 3.72
N ALA A 51 -9.91 2.36 3.36
CA ALA A 51 -11.22 2.93 3.05
C ALA A 51 -11.83 3.66 4.26
N GLU A 52 -11.66 3.10 5.45
CA GLU A 52 -12.09 3.74 6.70
C GLU A 52 -11.29 5.02 6.97
N PHE A 53 -10.00 5.03 6.71
CA PHE A 53 -9.17 6.23 6.85
C PHE A 53 -9.56 7.32 5.85
N ALA A 54 -9.87 6.95 4.62
CA ALA A 54 -10.20 7.87 3.54
C ALA A 54 -11.42 8.75 3.84
N GLY A 55 -12.37 8.21 4.60
CA GLY A 55 -13.56 8.94 5.02
C GLY A 55 -13.30 10.08 6.00
N ALA A 56 -12.17 10.04 6.72
CA ALA A 56 -11.87 11.00 7.79
C ALA A 56 -10.60 11.83 7.54
N ALA A 57 -9.76 11.41 6.60
CA ALA A 57 -8.52 12.11 6.22
C ALA A 57 -8.49 12.27 4.70
N ASP A 58 -8.70 13.47 4.22
CA ASP A 58 -8.88 13.79 2.79
C ASP A 58 -7.64 14.39 2.12
N ASP A 59 -6.63 14.77 2.89
CA ASP A 59 -5.47 15.54 2.41
C ASP A 59 -4.13 14.81 2.55
N ILE A 60 -4.13 13.57 3.00
CA ILE A 60 -2.92 12.74 3.12
C ILE A 60 -3.00 11.49 2.25
N ASP A 61 -1.84 10.95 1.93
CA ASP A 61 -1.76 9.70 1.18
C ASP A 61 -2.13 8.49 2.05
N LEU A 62 -2.61 7.46 1.40
CA LEU A 62 -3.01 6.19 1.99
C LEU A 62 -2.11 5.08 1.50
N GLY A 63 -1.53 4.30 2.39
CA GLY A 63 -0.62 3.22 2.03
C GLY A 63 -1.01 1.88 2.63
N VAL A 64 -0.78 0.82 1.90
CA VAL A 64 -0.83 -0.54 2.41
C VAL A 64 0.49 -1.24 2.16
N ALA A 65 1.00 -1.97 3.15
CA ALA A 65 2.21 -2.77 3.01
C ALA A 65 2.18 -3.95 4.00
N VAL A 66 2.31 -5.17 3.55
CA VAL A 66 2.61 -5.61 2.20
C VAL A 66 1.52 -6.58 1.76
N ILE A 67 0.96 -6.38 0.59
CA ILE A 67 0.01 -7.34 0.00
C ILE A 67 0.83 -8.47 -0.62
N ALA A 68 0.58 -9.69 -0.19
CA ALA A 68 1.22 -10.86 -0.75
C ALA A 68 0.53 -11.28 -2.06
N LEU A 69 1.23 -11.15 -3.17
CA LEU A 69 0.67 -11.36 -4.50
C LEU A 69 0.34 -12.82 -4.82
N ASP A 70 0.87 -13.76 -4.06
CA ASP A 70 0.48 -15.17 -4.14
C ASP A 70 -0.94 -15.43 -3.59
N ARG A 71 -1.46 -14.54 -2.74
CA ARG A 71 -2.81 -14.60 -2.20
C ARG A 71 -3.78 -13.62 -2.86
N GLN A 72 -3.29 -12.45 -3.24
CA GLN A 72 -4.10 -11.39 -3.86
C GLN A 72 -3.38 -10.87 -5.10
N GLY A 73 -3.85 -11.28 -6.27
CA GLY A 73 -3.30 -10.82 -7.55
C GLY A 73 -3.74 -9.40 -7.91
N ALA A 74 -3.17 -8.88 -8.99
CA ALA A 74 -3.45 -7.53 -9.46
C ALA A 74 -4.94 -7.26 -9.75
N ASP A 75 -5.66 -8.25 -10.26
CA ASP A 75 -7.10 -8.15 -10.52
C ASP A 75 -7.90 -7.92 -9.25
N VAL A 76 -7.60 -8.69 -8.21
CA VAL A 76 -8.28 -8.58 -6.91
C VAL A 76 -8.01 -7.21 -6.28
N ILE A 77 -6.77 -6.74 -6.34
CA ILE A 77 -6.39 -5.43 -5.83
C ILE A 77 -7.13 -4.33 -6.59
N ALA A 78 -7.18 -4.40 -7.93
CA ALA A 78 -7.87 -3.42 -8.76
C ALA A 78 -9.38 -3.39 -8.47
N GLU A 79 -10.00 -4.55 -8.33
CA GLU A 79 -11.42 -4.64 -7.96
C GLU A 79 -11.70 -4.06 -6.57
N ASP A 80 -10.86 -4.34 -5.59
CA ASP A 80 -11.00 -3.80 -4.24
C ASP A 80 -10.85 -2.28 -4.21
N ILE A 81 -9.88 -1.71 -4.93
CA ILE A 81 -9.71 -0.26 -5.04
C ILE A 81 -10.98 0.38 -5.59
N LYS A 82 -11.57 -0.20 -6.64
CA LYS A 82 -12.79 0.28 -7.25
C LYS A 82 -14.00 0.12 -6.34
N ARG A 83 -14.18 -1.05 -5.75
CA ARG A 83 -15.28 -1.37 -4.82
C ARG A 83 -15.28 -0.45 -3.61
N LEU A 84 -14.11 -0.13 -3.08
CA LEU A 84 -13.92 0.72 -1.90
C LEU A 84 -13.89 2.22 -2.23
N ASP A 85 -14.02 2.58 -3.51
CA ASP A 85 -13.97 3.96 -3.99
C ASP A 85 -12.70 4.71 -3.53
N LEU A 86 -11.56 4.04 -3.55
CA LEU A 86 -10.28 4.62 -3.19
C LEU A 86 -9.71 5.41 -4.38
N ASP A 87 -9.21 6.62 -4.10
CA ASP A 87 -8.57 7.47 -5.11
C ASP A 87 -7.17 6.94 -5.44
N PRO A 88 -6.91 6.42 -6.67
CA PRO A 88 -5.60 5.92 -7.06
C PRO A 88 -4.46 6.93 -6.88
N ALA A 89 -4.74 8.23 -7.05
CA ALA A 89 -3.74 9.28 -6.91
C ALA A 89 -3.20 9.43 -5.47
N ARG A 90 -3.96 8.98 -4.48
CA ARG A 90 -3.57 9.00 -3.07
C ARG A 90 -2.93 7.69 -2.60
N LEU A 91 -2.99 6.63 -3.43
CA LEU A 91 -2.61 5.28 -2.99
C LEU A 91 -1.14 4.97 -3.19
N TRP A 92 -0.59 4.31 -2.17
CA TRP A 92 0.66 3.58 -2.20
C TRP A 92 0.36 2.12 -1.92
N ILE A 93 0.68 1.24 -2.87
CA ILE A 93 0.44 -0.20 -2.73
C ILE A 93 1.77 -0.92 -2.59
N GLY A 94 2.06 -1.39 -1.39
CA GLY A 94 3.20 -2.24 -1.09
C GLY A 94 2.89 -3.69 -1.40
N VAL A 95 3.72 -4.34 -2.21
CA VAL A 95 3.53 -5.72 -2.66
C VAL A 95 4.75 -6.58 -2.39
N GLY A 96 4.52 -7.86 -2.21
CA GLY A 96 5.55 -8.86 -2.00
C GLY A 96 5.18 -10.22 -2.60
N ALA A 97 6.18 -11.09 -2.70
CA ALA A 97 6.03 -12.39 -3.33
C ALA A 97 5.25 -13.42 -2.49
N GLY A 98 5.01 -13.13 -1.21
CA GLY A 98 4.39 -14.08 -0.28
C GLY A 98 5.27 -15.33 -0.12
N PHE A 99 4.68 -16.50 -0.23
CA PHE A 99 5.35 -17.80 -0.11
C PHE A 99 5.78 -18.40 -1.46
N SER A 100 5.89 -17.59 -2.51
CA SER A 100 6.35 -18.08 -3.81
C SER A 100 7.73 -18.75 -3.71
N LYS A 101 7.84 -19.94 -4.31
CA LYS A 101 9.10 -20.71 -4.34
C LYS A 101 10.18 -20.07 -5.23
N LYS A 102 9.76 -19.23 -6.18
CA LYS A 102 10.65 -18.50 -7.09
C LYS A 102 10.31 -17.00 -7.06
N PRO A 103 10.57 -16.33 -5.92
CA PRO A 103 10.05 -14.99 -5.69
C PRO A 103 10.54 -13.97 -6.71
N LEU A 104 11.78 -14.06 -7.18
CA LEU A 104 12.34 -13.13 -8.15
C LEU A 104 11.62 -13.21 -9.51
N THR A 105 11.48 -14.42 -10.05
CA THR A 105 10.75 -14.65 -11.31
C THR A 105 9.28 -14.23 -11.18
N PHE A 106 8.66 -14.64 -10.09
CA PHE A 106 7.26 -14.30 -9.79
C PHE A 106 7.04 -12.79 -9.76
N MET A 107 7.88 -12.05 -9.02
CA MET A 107 7.75 -10.59 -8.93
C MET A 107 8.03 -9.89 -10.26
N THR A 108 9.01 -10.37 -11.04
CA THR A 108 9.30 -9.80 -12.36
C THR A 108 8.08 -9.86 -13.28
N GLU A 109 7.37 -10.97 -13.29
CA GLU A 109 6.13 -11.14 -14.07
C GLU A 109 4.99 -10.28 -13.53
N ARG A 110 4.82 -10.22 -12.22
CA ARG A 110 3.71 -9.50 -11.57
C ARG A 110 3.83 -7.98 -11.63
N ILE A 111 5.03 -7.42 -11.68
CA ILE A 111 5.22 -5.97 -11.77
C ILE A 111 4.57 -5.38 -13.02
N SER A 112 4.76 -6.01 -14.18
CA SER A 112 4.15 -5.54 -15.43
C SER A 112 2.63 -5.58 -15.37
N GLU A 113 2.08 -6.65 -14.84
CA GLU A 113 0.64 -6.81 -14.63
C GLU A 113 0.07 -5.76 -13.67
N LEU A 114 0.75 -5.52 -12.55
CA LEU A 114 0.34 -4.49 -11.59
C LEU A 114 0.30 -3.09 -12.22
N ARG A 115 1.31 -2.74 -12.99
CA ARG A 115 1.37 -1.43 -13.66
C ARG A 115 0.25 -1.24 -14.68
N GLU A 116 -0.10 -2.30 -15.40
CA GLU A 116 -1.19 -2.28 -16.37
C GLU A 116 -2.55 -2.11 -15.69
N LYS A 117 -2.77 -2.85 -14.60
CA LYS A 117 -4.08 -2.92 -13.92
C LYS A 117 -4.31 -1.86 -12.85
N LEU A 118 -3.25 -1.23 -12.37
CA LEU A 118 -3.30 -0.22 -11.32
C LEU A 118 -2.75 1.15 -11.80
N PRO A 119 -3.30 1.73 -12.86
CA PRO A 119 -2.82 3.02 -13.37
C PRO A 119 -3.02 4.12 -12.32
N GLY A 120 -2.02 4.98 -12.17
CA GLY A 120 -2.04 6.10 -11.23
C GLY A 120 -1.70 5.74 -9.77
N VAL A 121 -1.61 4.45 -9.45
CA VAL A 121 -1.20 3.98 -8.13
C VAL A 121 0.32 3.95 -8.02
N ARG A 122 0.85 4.38 -6.89
CA ARG A 122 2.29 4.24 -6.58
C ARG A 122 2.57 2.88 -5.97
N LEU A 123 3.52 2.18 -6.53
CA LEU A 123 3.89 0.83 -6.10
C LEU A 123 5.16 0.86 -5.25
N VAL A 124 5.18 0.05 -4.20
CA VAL A 124 6.35 -0.22 -3.36
C VAL A 124 6.55 -1.72 -3.31
N MET A 125 7.78 -2.18 -3.45
CA MET A 125 8.08 -3.60 -3.42
C MET A 125 8.85 -3.98 -2.16
N ALA A 126 8.36 -4.98 -1.44
CA ALA A 126 9.09 -5.59 -0.35
C ALA A 126 10.28 -6.38 -0.89
N ALA A 127 11.48 -6.04 -0.43
CA ALA A 127 12.71 -6.64 -0.91
C ALA A 127 13.67 -6.89 0.25
N MET A 128 14.10 -8.14 0.41
CA MET A 128 14.97 -8.54 1.51
C MET A 128 16.35 -9.04 1.08
N GLY A 129 16.57 -9.34 -0.17
CA GLY A 129 17.85 -9.81 -0.67
C GLY A 129 18.41 -8.92 -1.76
N PRO A 130 19.73 -8.99 -2.06
CA PRO A 130 20.36 -8.09 -3.04
C PRO A 130 19.68 -8.11 -4.41
N LYS A 131 19.31 -9.28 -4.90
CA LYS A 131 18.65 -9.44 -6.20
C LYS A 131 17.24 -8.83 -6.21
N MET A 132 16.48 -9.00 -5.12
CA MET A 132 15.16 -8.42 -5.00
C MET A 132 15.23 -6.90 -4.85
N CYS A 133 16.20 -6.39 -4.10
CA CYS A 133 16.45 -4.95 -4.01
C CYS A 133 16.85 -4.34 -5.36
N ALA A 134 17.68 -5.05 -6.14
CA ALA A 134 18.04 -4.61 -7.49
C ALA A 134 16.81 -4.57 -8.41
N LEU A 135 15.95 -5.59 -8.33
CA LEU A 135 14.69 -5.63 -9.10
C LEU A 135 13.78 -4.45 -8.68
N ALA A 136 13.61 -4.21 -7.40
CA ALA A 136 12.83 -3.08 -6.90
C ALA A 136 13.37 -1.74 -7.42
N GLY A 137 14.67 -1.51 -7.32
CA GLY A 137 15.30 -0.28 -7.77
C GLY A 137 15.26 -0.06 -9.28
N SER A 138 15.21 -1.11 -10.09
CA SER A 138 15.09 -1.01 -11.56
C SER A 138 13.66 -0.90 -12.05
N SER A 139 12.67 -1.21 -11.21
CA SER A 139 11.26 -1.34 -11.59
C SER A 139 10.39 -0.17 -11.11
N TYR A 140 10.89 0.61 -10.17
CA TYR A 140 10.13 1.69 -9.51
C TYR A 140 10.86 3.03 -9.55
#